data_3ba89c24e17cab440c52c10995300e66
#
_entry.id   3ba89c24e17cab440c52c10995300e66
#
_cell.length_a   1.000
_cell.length_b   1.000
_cell.length_c   1.000
_cell.angle_alpha   90.00
_cell.angle_beta   90.00
_cell.angle_gamma   90.00
#
_symmetry.space_group_name_H-M   'P 1'
#
loop_
_entity.id
_entity.type
_entity.pdbx_description
1 polymer ?
#
loop_
_entity_poly.entity_id
_entity_poly.type
_entity_poly.pdbx_seq_one_letter_code
_entity_poly.pdbx_strand_id
1 'polypeptide(L)'
;MYSRTVDGKKHTFGVSGRLYKSNVLLYDHQTESLWSQLMNQAVTGPEAGKSLTVLPSSRIKWKTWQQRNPHTTVLSDDTGFYRDYSIDPYEGYYRIGSLMFPVGDVRQDMSAKEPVLGIEIKNYAKAYRLDWLSANPGIHNDTVGGYPIRIEVSPDGEVVAVRDKQGNVLAATYSYWFAWQAFHPETEVFKVD
;
A
#
# COMPACT_ATOMS: atom_id res chain seq x y z
N MET A 1 -0.49 5.90 -2.73
CA MET A 1 -0.63 6.77 -3.95
C MET A 1 0.63 7.62 -4.10
N TYR A 2 1.02 8.02 -5.33
CA TYR A 2 2.28 8.74 -5.57
C TYR A 2 2.04 9.97 -6.44
N SER A 3 2.79 11.04 -6.15
CA SER A 3 2.91 12.14 -7.09
C SER A 3 3.68 11.64 -8.33
N ARG A 4 3.21 12.02 -9.50
CA ARG A 4 3.94 11.76 -10.75
C ARG A 4 4.92 12.87 -11.14
N THR A 5 5.12 13.85 -10.26
CA THR A 5 6.12 14.90 -10.43
C THR A 5 7.34 14.54 -9.62
N VAL A 6 8.48 14.38 -10.30
CA VAL A 6 9.78 14.07 -9.72
C VAL A 6 10.74 15.16 -10.14
N ASP A 7 11.39 15.83 -9.19
CA ASP A 7 12.31 16.96 -9.44
C ASP A 7 11.71 18.04 -10.38
N GLY A 8 10.44 18.36 -10.17
CA GLY A 8 9.72 19.35 -10.98
C GLY A 8 9.28 18.86 -12.38
N LYS A 9 9.65 17.65 -12.78
CA LYS A 9 9.28 17.06 -14.06
C LYS A 9 8.13 16.08 -13.90
N LYS A 10 7.14 16.17 -14.78
CA LYS A 10 5.99 15.26 -14.80
C LYS A 10 6.33 14.00 -15.57
N HIS A 11 6.15 12.84 -14.92
CA HIS A 11 6.32 11.52 -15.53
C HIS A 11 4.98 10.87 -15.82
N THR A 12 4.97 9.95 -16.76
CA THR A 12 3.86 9.03 -17.03
C THR A 12 4.37 7.61 -16.86
N PHE A 13 3.59 6.77 -16.21
CA PHE A 13 4.03 5.44 -15.80
C PHE A 13 3.20 4.36 -16.49
N GLY A 14 3.87 3.25 -16.82
CA GLY A 14 3.27 2.02 -17.30
C GLY A 14 3.71 0.83 -16.46
N VAL A 15 3.04 -0.32 -16.64
CA VAL A 15 3.40 -1.59 -16.00
C VAL A 15 4.50 -2.26 -16.81
N SER A 16 5.67 -2.50 -16.20
CA SER A 16 6.83 -3.03 -16.91
C SER A 16 6.78 -4.54 -17.19
N GLY A 17 5.87 -5.28 -16.56
CA GLY A 17 5.87 -6.74 -16.55
C GLY A 17 6.99 -7.38 -15.72
N ARG A 18 7.84 -6.58 -15.08
CA ARG A 18 8.95 -7.05 -14.23
C ARG A 18 8.56 -6.99 -12.76
N LEU A 19 9.13 -7.91 -11.99
CA LEU A 19 8.93 -7.98 -10.54
C LEU A 19 10.26 -7.75 -9.81
N TYR A 20 10.17 -7.09 -8.67
CA TYR A 20 11.24 -7.03 -7.69
C TYR A 20 10.67 -7.44 -6.32
N LYS A 21 11.20 -8.48 -5.72
CA LYS A 21 10.69 -9.09 -4.49
C LYS A 21 9.17 -9.31 -4.56
N SER A 22 8.72 -9.95 -5.65
CA SER A 22 7.30 -10.24 -5.92
C SER A 22 6.36 -9.01 -6.04
N ASN A 23 6.92 -7.81 -6.11
CA ASN A 23 6.17 -6.58 -6.35
C ASN A 23 6.46 -6.06 -7.75
N VAL A 24 5.41 -5.62 -8.47
CA VAL A 24 5.54 -5.12 -9.83
C VAL A 24 6.34 -3.82 -9.87
N LEU A 25 7.26 -3.71 -10.82
CA LEU A 25 7.92 -2.46 -11.14
C LEU A 25 7.13 -1.71 -12.20
N LEU A 26 6.99 -0.41 -12.00
CA LEU A 26 6.55 0.50 -13.03
C LEU A 26 7.73 0.94 -13.89
N TYR A 27 7.49 1.36 -15.11
CA TYR A 27 8.46 2.11 -15.90
C TYR A 27 7.91 3.50 -16.19
N ASP A 28 8.76 4.51 -16.31
CA ASP A 28 8.34 5.80 -16.82
C ASP A 28 8.57 5.88 -18.33
N HIS A 29 7.64 6.54 -19.05
CA HIS A 29 7.70 6.68 -20.50
C HIS A 29 8.77 7.68 -20.98
N GLN A 30 9.31 8.51 -20.10
CA GLN A 30 10.27 9.56 -20.44
C GLN A 30 11.71 9.04 -20.50
N THR A 31 12.04 8.11 -19.58
CA THR A 31 13.42 7.63 -19.42
C THR A 31 13.54 6.11 -19.40
N GLU A 32 12.40 5.39 -19.42
CA GLU A 32 12.32 3.94 -19.25
C GLU A 32 12.94 3.42 -17.95
N SER A 33 13.12 4.31 -16.96
CA SER A 33 13.57 3.91 -15.64
C SER A 33 12.53 3.04 -14.95
N LEU A 34 13.00 2.07 -14.15
CA LEU A 34 12.10 1.21 -13.37
C LEU A 34 11.93 1.74 -11.96
N TRP A 35 10.69 1.72 -11.48
CA TRP A 35 10.29 2.29 -10.20
C TRP A 35 9.64 1.24 -9.32
N SER A 36 10.15 1.13 -8.08
CA SER A 36 9.56 0.29 -7.04
C SER A 36 8.55 1.09 -6.23
N GLN A 37 7.33 0.57 -6.14
CA GLN A 37 6.26 1.20 -5.36
C GLN A 37 6.51 1.09 -3.86
N LEU A 38 7.02 -0.05 -3.38
CA LEU A 38 7.25 -0.27 -1.95
C LEU A 38 8.56 0.37 -1.44
N MET A 39 9.50 0.67 -2.34
CA MET A 39 10.70 1.47 -2.01
C MET A 39 10.48 2.97 -2.22
N ASN A 40 9.38 3.35 -2.87
CA ASN A 40 9.11 4.75 -3.26
C ASN A 40 10.25 5.36 -4.11
N GLN A 41 10.91 4.55 -4.96
CA GLN A 41 12.18 4.94 -5.59
C GLN A 41 12.35 4.30 -6.97
N ALA A 42 13.03 5.03 -7.87
CA ALA A 42 13.58 4.44 -9.08
C ALA A 42 14.75 3.51 -8.75
N VAL A 43 14.69 2.27 -9.27
CA VAL A 43 15.67 1.22 -8.96
C VAL A 43 16.66 0.99 -10.09
N THR A 44 16.34 1.41 -11.32
CA THR A 44 17.25 1.35 -12.48
C THR A 44 16.98 2.48 -13.44
N GLY A 45 17.88 2.67 -14.40
CA GLY A 45 17.75 3.66 -15.47
C GLY A 45 18.28 5.04 -15.10
N PRO A 46 18.07 6.05 -15.96
CA PRO A 46 18.58 7.41 -15.75
C PRO A 46 18.06 8.09 -14.47
N GLU A 47 16.89 7.67 -13.96
CA GLU A 47 16.27 8.22 -12.76
C GLU A 47 16.64 7.42 -11.48
N ALA A 48 17.49 6.39 -11.58
CA ALA A 48 17.86 5.53 -10.44
C ALA A 48 18.27 6.36 -9.21
N GLY A 49 17.72 5.99 -8.04
CA GLY A 49 17.94 6.69 -6.77
C GLY A 49 16.97 7.83 -6.47
N LYS A 50 16.21 8.32 -7.46
CA LYS A 50 15.20 9.36 -7.22
C LYS A 50 13.97 8.79 -6.52
N SER A 51 13.39 9.57 -5.62
CA SER A 51 12.25 9.17 -4.82
C SER A 51 10.92 9.67 -5.37
N LEU A 52 9.87 8.84 -5.22
CA LEU A 52 8.49 9.24 -5.43
C LEU A 52 7.93 9.87 -4.16
N THR A 53 7.28 11.02 -4.28
CA THR A 53 6.53 11.59 -3.17
C THR A 53 5.27 10.77 -2.93
N VAL A 54 5.18 10.14 -1.77
CA VAL A 54 3.98 9.39 -1.37
C VAL A 54 2.91 10.37 -0.92
N LEU A 55 1.70 10.20 -1.47
CA LEU A 55 0.54 11.02 -1.11
C LEU A 55 -0.35 10.24 -0.13
N PRO A 56 -0.82 10.89 0.93
CA PRO A 56 -1.81 10.28 1.81
C PRO A 56 -3.02 9.81 1.01
N SER A 57 -3.50 8.62 1.31
CA SER A 57 -4.66 8.03 0.65
C SER A 57 -5.36 7.05 1.58
N SER A 58 -6.67 6.92 1.46
CA SER A 58 -7.48 5.97 2.22
C SER A 58 -8.00 4.89 1.30
N ARG A 59 -8.08 3.66 1.80
CA ARG A 59 -8.77 2.54 1.17
C ARG A 59 -10.10 2.36 1.87
N ILE A 60 -11.17 2.70 1.18
CA ILE A 60 -12.53 2.63 1.72
C ILE A 60 -13.44 1.86 0.78
N LYS A 61 -14.56 1.35 1.27
CA LYS A 61 -15.57 0.66 0.48
C LYS A 61 -16.21 1.63 -0.52
N TRP A 62 -16.56 1.13 -1.71
CA TRP A 62 -17.23 1.93 -2.74
C TRP A 62 -18.50 2.60 -2.20
N LYS A 63 -19.33 1.86 -1.44
CA LYS A 63 -20.55 2.40 -0.82
C LYS A 63 -20.25 3.62 0.06
N THR A 64 -19.22 3.55 0.90
CA THR A 64 -18.78 4.66 1.77
C THR A 64 -18.30 5.85 0.94
N TRP A 65 -17.52 5.58 -0.12
CA TRP A 65 -17.04 6.62 -1.03
C TRP A 65 -18.19 7.32 -1.72
N GLN A 66 -19.12 6.58 -2.31
CA GLN A 66 -20.28 7.10 -3.03
C GLN A 66 -21.17 7.97 -2.15
N GLN A 67 -21.40 7.57 -0.90
CA GLN A 67 -22.17 8.37 0.06
C GLN A 67 -21.52 9.73 0.37
N ARG A 68 -20.18 9.76 0.46
CA ARG A 68 -19.41 11.00 0.72
C ARG A 68 -19.22 11.86 -0.53
N ASN A 69 -19.26 11.23 -1.71
CA ASN A 69 -18.99 11.86 -2.99
C ASN A 69 -20.07 11.47 -4.02
N PRO A 70 -21.31 11.97 -3.88
CA PRO A 70 -22.46 11.51 -4.68
C PRO A 70 -22.33 11.82 -6.18
N HIS A 71 -21.47 12.77 -6.54
CA HIS A 71 -21.21 13.13 -7.95
C HIS A 71 -20.02 12.39 -8.57
N THR A 72 -19.47 11.40 -7.85
CA THR A 72 -18.35 10.62 -8.39
C THR A 72 -18.80 9.74 -9.56
N THR A 73 -17.93 9.57 -10.53
CA THR A 73 -18.13 8.65 -11.64
C THR A 73 -17.25 7.43 -11.48
N VAL A 74 -17.66 6.30 -12.04
CA VAL A 74 -16.92 5.06 -12.08
C VAL A 74 -16.83 4.58 -13.53
N LEU A 75 -15.75 3.90 -13.88
CA LEU A 75 -15.62 3.28 -15.19
C LEU A 75 -16.71 2.24 -15.37
N SER A 76 -17.35 2.24 -16.56
CA SER A 76 -18.29 1.20 -16.97
C SER A 76 -17.58 -0.13 -17.17
N ASP A 77 -18.26 -1.22 -16.94
CA ASP A 77 -17.86 -2.57 -17.33
C ASP A 77 -18.08 -2.84 -18.84
N ASP A 78 -18.85 -1.99 -19.50
CA ASP A 78 -18.94 -1.97 -20.97
C ASP A 78 -17.68 -1.32 -21.57
N THR A 79 -16.65 -2.14 -21.74
CA THR A 79 -15.33 -1.72 -22.23
C THR A 79 -15.12 -2.02 -23.72
N GLY A 80 -16.09 -2.60 -24.40
CA GLY A 80 -15.95 -3.12 -25.76
C GLY A 80 -15.19 -4.44 -25.87
N PHE A 81 -14.75 -5.02 -24.73
CA PHE A 81 -14.11 -6.33 -24.67
C PHE A 81 -15.02 -7.33 -23.95
N TYR A 82 -15.10 -8.56 -24.49
CA TYR A 82 -15.81 -9.64 -23.83
C TYR A 82 -14.97 -10.18 -22.67
N ARG A 83 -15.29 -9.72 -21.45
CA ARG A 83 -14.63 -10.15 -20.21
C ARG A 83 -15.64 -10.13 -19.06
N ASP A 84 -15.64 -11.18 -18.27
CA ASP A 84 -16.44 -11.22 -17.04
C ASP A 84 -15.68 -10.52 -15.90
N TYR A 85 -16.06 -9.29 -15.59
CA TYR A 85 -15.48 -8.49 -14.53
C TYR A 85 -16.00 -8.85 -13.13
N SER A 86 -16.97 -9.76 -13.01
CA SER A 86 -17.46 -10.27 -11.71
C SER A 86 -16.53 -11.33 -11.11
N ILE A 87 -15.64 -11.92 -11.91
CA ILE A 87 -14.72 -12.97 -11.48
C ILE A 87 -13.43 -12.35 -10.98
N ASP A 88 -13.04 -12.66 -9.72
CA ASP A 88 -11.70 -12.37 -9.22
C ASP A 88 -10.71 -13.47 -9.66
N PRO A 89 -9.77 -13.17 -10.57
CA PRO A 89 -8.81 -14.17 -11.06
C PRO A 89 -7.84 -14.67 -9.97
N TYR A 90 -7.79 -13.99 -8.82
CA TYR A 90 -6.90 -14.32 -7.70
C TYR A 90 -7.60 -15.03 -6.53
N GLU A 91 -8.90 -15.34 -6.62
CA GLU A 91 -9.65 -15.99 -5.54
C GLU A 91 -8.97 -17.27 -5.03
N GLY A 92 -8.50 -18.11 -5.95
CA GLY A 92 -7.74 -19.32 -5.60
C GLY A 92 -6.41 -19.03 -4.92
N TYR A 93 -5.73 -17.95 -5.34
CA TYR A 93 -4.45 -17.54 -4.76
C TYR A 93 -4.60 -17.10 -3.29
N TYR A 94 -5.71 -16.47 -2.91
CA TYR A 94 -5.92 -16.03 -1.53
C TYR A 94 -6.07 -17.20 -0.54
N ARG A 95 -6.52 -18.34 -1.03
CA ARG A 95 -6.78 -19.52 -0.21
C ARG A 95 -5.55 -20.41 0.03
N ILE A 96 -4.54 -20.33 -0.84
CA ILE A 96 -3.33 -21.14 -0.71
C ILE A 96 -2.27 -20.40 0.13
N GLY A 97 -1.51 -21.14 0.96
CA GLY A 97 -0.46 -20.57 1.81
C GLY A 97 0.81 -20.16 1.05
N SER A 98 1.06 -20.74 -0.15
CA SER A 98 2.27 -20.48 -0.92
C SER A 98 2.22 -19.14 -1.66
N LEU A 99 3.39 -18.53 -1.84
CA LEU A 99 3.56 -17.33 -2.66
C LEU A 99 3.79 -17.73 -4.13
N MET A 100 3.25 -16.92 -5.04
CA MET A 100 3.38 -17.16 -6.49
C MET A 100 4.83 -16.92 -6.97
N PHE A 101 5.51 -15.94 -6.37
CA PHE A 101 6.87 -15.58 -6.70
C PHE A 101 7.72 -15.46 -5.44
N PRO A 102 9.04 -15.76 -5.50
CA PRO A 102 9.90 -15.70 -4.32
C PRO A 102 10.12 -14.25 -3.84
N VAL A 103 10.24 -14.10 -2.52
CA VAL A 103 10.54 -12.81 -1.86
C VAL A 103 11.74 -12.90 -0.91
N GLY A 104 12.40 -14.06 -0.85
CA GLY A 104 13.36 -14.41 0.19
C GLY A 104 12.66 -14.96 1.43
N ASP A 105 13.33 -14.90 2.57
CA ASP A 105 12.77 -15.39 3.84
C ASP A 105 11.65 -14.49 4.34
N VAL A 106 10.53 -15.10 4.68
CA VAL A 106 9.37 -14.41 5.26
C VAL A 106 9.38 -14.63 6.78
N ARG A 107 9.43 -13.54 7.54
CA ARG A 107 9.35 -13.58 9.00
C ARG A 107 8.02 -14.19 9.44
N GLN A 108 8.06 -14.97 10.53
CA GLN A 108 6.92 -15.75 11.03
C GLN A 108 6.07 -14.99 12.07
N ASP A 109 6.13 -13.65 12.09
CA ASP A 109 5.32 -12.83 12.99
C ASP A 109 3.82 -12.97 12.70
N MET A 110 3.48 -13.28 11.46
CA MET A 110 2.11 -13.52 11.00
C MET A 110 2.10 -14.30 9.69
N SER A 111 0.92 -14.67 9.19
CA SER A 111 0.77 -15.34 7.89
C SER A 111 1.37 -14.48 6.77
N ALA A 112 2.05 -15.12 5.80
CA ALA A 112 2.67 -14.41 4.69
C ALA A 112 1.69 -13.49 3.94
N LYS A 113 0.45 -13.94 3.76
CA LYS A 113 -0.62 -13.17 3.10
C LYS A 113 -1.54 -12.41 4.06
N GLU A 114 -1.09 -12.18 5.29
CA GLU A 114 -1.81 -11.32 6.21
C GLU A 114 -1.88 -9.90 5.67
N PRO A 115 -3.08 -9.32 5.50
CA PRO A 115 -3.20 -7.93 5.09
C PRO A 115 -2.72 -7.00 6.20
N VAL A 116 -1.83 -6.08 5.86
CA VAL A 116 -1.25 -5.12 6.81
C VAL A 116 -1.38 -3.68 6.33
N LEU A 117 -1.47 -2.77 7.29
CA LEU A 117 -1.23 -1.34 7.14
C LEU A 117 0.22 -1.08 7.56
N GLY A 118 1.09 -0.77 6.62
CA GLY A 118 2.46 -0.37 6.88
C GLY A 118 2.59 1.14 7.01
N ILE A 119 3.26 1.60 8.05
CA ILE A 119 3.56 3.01 8.29
C ILE A 119 5.06 3.16 8.37
N GLU A 120 5.61 4.08 7.58
CA GLU A 120 7.01 4.42 7.57
C GLU A 120 7.18 5.89 7.96
N ILE A 121 8.05 6.16 8.93
CA ILE A 121 8.43 7.51 9.34
C ILE A 121 9.95 7.56 9.39
N LYS A 122 10.54 8.33 8.49
CA LYS A 122 12.00 8.34 8.29
C LYS A 122 12.50 6.93 7.96
N ASN A 123 13.33 6.33 8.81
CA ASN A 123 13.90 4.99 8.62
C ASN A 123 13.21 3.93 9.50
N TYR A 124 12.12 4.29 10.18
CA TYR A 124 11.39 3.37 11.06
C TYR A 124 10.11 2.92 10.37
N ALA A 125 9.86 1.64 10.41
CA ALA A 125 8.68 1.04 9.82
C ALA A 125 7.92 0.20 10.86
N LYS A 126 6.58 0.22 10.82
CA LYS A 126 5.73 -0.60 11.67
C LYS A 126 4.52 -1.08 10.91
N ALA A 127 4.18 -2.35 11.10
CA ALA A 127 3.06 -3.01 10.48
C ALA A 127 1.92 -3.26 11.48
N TYR A 128 0.70 -3.01 11.04
CA TYR A 128 -0.54 -3.22 11.79
C TYR A 128 -1.41 -4.20 11.02
N ARG A 129 -1.92 -5.24 11.67
CA ARG A 129 -2.85 -6.18 11.05
C ARG A 129 -4.17 -5.47 10.73
N LEU A 130 -4.60 -5.56 9.49
CA LEU A 130 -5.84 -4.90 9.04
C LEU A 130 -7.10 -5.56 9.59
N ASP A 131 -7.07 -6.88 9.83
CA ASP A 131 -8.18 -7.58 10.44
C ASP A 131 -8.42 -7.09 11.88
N TRP A 132 -7.33 -6.91 12.65
CA TRP A 132 -7.42 -6.38 14.00
C TRP A 132 -7.92 -4.92 14.01
N LEU A 133 -7.38 -4.06 13.16
CA LEU A 133 -7.84 -2.67 13.04
C LEU A 133 -9.33 -2.62 12.70
N SER A 134 -9.77 -3.45 11.75
CA SER A 134 -11.17 -3.50 11.33
C SER A 134 -12.11 -4.01 12.42
N ALA A 135 -11.64 -4.91 13.27
CA ALA A 135 -12.41 -5.43 14.41
C ALA A 135 -12.43 -4.47 15.61
N ASN A 136 -11.57 -3.46 15.63
CA ASN A 136 -11.43 -2.50 16.72
C ASN A 136 -11.63 -1.06 16.24
N PRO A 137 -12.86 -0.62 15.94
CA PRO A 137 -13.13 0.77 15.57
C PRO A 137 -12.73 1.76 16.66
N GLY A 138 -12.31 2.95 16.25
CA GLY A 138 -11.94 4.02 17.17
C GLY A 138 -10.59 4.65 16.86
N ILE A 139 -9.97 5.20 17.89
CA ILE A 139 -8.68 5.89 17.79
C ILE A 139 -7.62 5.05 18.49
N HIS A 140 -6.58 4.68 17.76
CA HIS A 140 -5.43 3.95 18.29
C HIS A 140 -4.21 4.87 18.29
N ASN A 141 -3.69 5.18 19.48
CA ASN A 141 -2.45 5.94 19.65
C ASN A 141 -1.28 4.95 19.78
N ASP A 142 -0.21 5.22 19.04
CA ASP A 142 1.00 4.41 19.05
C ASP A 142 2.21 5.27 18.67
N THR A 143 3.38 4.64 18.56
CA THR A 143 4.61 5.26 18.07
C THR A 143 5.25 4.41 16.98
N VAL A 144 5.88 5.07 16.00
CA VAL A 144 6.74 4.44 15.01
C VAL A 144 8.13 5.05 15.15
N GLY A 145 9.11 4.25 15.60
CA GLY A 145 10.47 4.76 15.90
C GLY A 145 10.48 5.92 16.89
N GLY A 146 9.57 5.91 17.87
CA GLY A 146 9.43 6.99 18.86
C GLY A 146 8.62 8.20 18.38
N TYR A 147 8.16 8.23 17.12
CA TYR A 147 7.29 9.29 16.59
C TYR A 147 5.83 8.96 16.90
N PRO A 148 5.11 9.78 17.68
CA PRO A 148 3.71 9.55 18.00
C PRO A 148 2.83 9.61 16.74
N ILE A 149 1.95 8.64 16.65
CA ILE A 149 0.93 8.56 15.60
C ILE A 149 -0.45 8.27 16.21
N ARG A 150 -1.47 8.54 15.41
CA ARG A 150 -2.84 8.18 15.68
C ARG A 150 -3.46 7.54 14.45
N ILE A 151 -3.98 6.31 14.59
CA ILE A 151 -4.72 5.60 13.56
C ILE A 151 -6.20 5.76 13.87
N GLU A 152 -6.96 6.28 12.92
CA GLU A 152 -8.42 6.49 13.03
C GLU A 152 -9.14 5.41 12.25
N VAL A 153 -9.96 4.61 12.93
CA VAL A 153 -10.76 3.53 12.33
C VAL A 153 -12.24 3.86 12.50
N SER A 154 -12.97 3.85 11.39
CA SER A 154 -14.41 4.12 11.38
C SER A 154 -15.21 3.00 12.05
N PRO A 155 -16.49 3.24 12.44
CA PRO A 155 -17.37 2.19 12.95
C PRO A 155 -17.53 0.99 12.01
N ASP A 156 -17.36 1.19 10.70
CA ASP A 156 -17.42 0.15 9.67
C ASP A 156 -16.09 -0.61 9.49
N GLY A 157 -15.09 -0.33 10.34
CA GLY A 157 -13.78 -0.98 10.34
C GLY A 157 -12.83 -0.50 9.23
N GLU A 158 -13.07 0.68 8.66
CA GLU A 158 -12.19 1.27 7.64
C GLU A 158 -11.16 2.20 8.28
N VAL A 159 -9.88 2.08 7.88
CA VAL A 159 -8.86 3.06 8.30
C VAL A 159 -9.12 4.37 7.55
N VAL A 160 -9.57 5.37 8.28
CA VAL A 160 -9.91 6.68 7.75
C VAL A 160 -8.68 7.54 7.54
N ALA A 161 -7.79 7.56 8.53
CA ALA A 161 -6.54 8.32 8.47
C ALA A 161 -5.50 7.77 9.44
N VAL A 162 -4.23 8.03 9.12
CA VAL A 162 -3.12 8.00 10.07
C VAL A 162 -2.64 9.43 10.23
N ARG A 163 -2.44 9.88 11.46
CA ARG A 163 -2.01 11.26 11.72
C ARG A 163 -0.79 11.32 12.63
N ASP A 164 0.03 12.35 12.42
CA ASP A 164 1.07 12.72 13.36
C ASP A 164 0.48 13.48 14.58
N LYS A 165 1.35 13.84 15.52
CA LYS A 165 0.93 14.57 16.72
C LYS A 165 0.43 16.01 16.44
N GLN A 166 0.74 16.57 15.27
CA GLN A 166 0.26 17.87 14.82
C GLN A 166 -1.10 17.76 14.11
N GLY A 167 -1.58 16.53 13.85
CA GLY A 167 -2.82 16.26 13.14
C GLY A 167 -2.67 16.16 11.62
N ASN A 168 -1.45 16.26 11.08
CA ASN A 168 -1.21 16.08 9.66
C ASN A 168 -1.44 14.63 9.25
N VAL A 169 -2.05 14.41 8.10
CA VAL A 169 -2.28 13.06 7.57
C VAL A 169 -0.98 12.49 7.04
N LEU A 170 -0.61 11.33 7.55
CA LEU A 170 0.53 10.56 7.11
C LEU A 170 0.15 9.58 6.00
N ALA A 171 1.09 9.29 5.12
CA ALA A 171 0.94 8.22 4.17
C ALA A 171 1.05 6.86 4.85
N ALA A 172 0.20 5.93 4.45
CA ALA A 172 0.26 4.54 4.88
C ALA A 172 0.11 3.62 3.66
N THR A 173 0.70 2.43 3.75
CA THR A 173 0.75 1.45 2.66
C THR A 173 -0.07 0.22 3.02
N TYR A 174 -1.05 -0.12 2.18
CA TYR A 174 -1.80 -1.37 2.28
C TYR A 174 -1.07 -2.43 1.46
N SER A 175 -0.68 -3.51 2.09
CA SER A 175 0.01 -4.62 1.43
C SER A 175 -0.24 -5.95 2.16
N TYR A 176 0.27 -7.05 1.60
CA TYR A 176 0.44 -8.28 2.37
C TYR A 176 1.74 -8.23 3.17
N TRP A 177 1.77 -8.98 4.28
CA TRP A 177 2.93 -9.06 5.17
C TRP A 177 4.21 -9.43 4.41
N PHE A 178 4.17 -10.47 3.56
CA PHE A 178 5.34 -10.88 2.79
C PHE A 178 5.94 -9.76 1.93
N ALA A 179 5.07 -8.92 1.35
CA ALA A 179 5.51 -7.81 0.51
C ALA A 179 6.06 -6.67 1.35
N TRP A 180 5.36 -6.30 2.45
CA TRP A 180 5.82 -5.25 3.35
C TRP A 180 7.19 -5.57 3.95
N GLN A 181 7.33 -6.73 4.62
CA GLN A 181 8.55 -7.10 5.32
C GLN A 181 9.75 -7.33 4.36
N ALA A 182 9.50 -7.71 3.10
CA ALA A 182 10.57 -7.87 2.12
C ALA A 182 11.29 -6.54 1.81
N PHE A 183 10.61 -5.42 1.93
CA PHE A 183 11.17 -4.08 1.72
C PHE A 183 11.51 -3.36 3.05
N HIS A 184 10.92 -3.80 4.16
CA HIS A 184 11.15 -3.28 5.51
C HIS A 184 11.51 -4.43 6.45
N PRO A 185 12.69 -5.09 6.30
CA PRO A 185 13.05 -6.29 7.07
C PRO A 185 13.07 -6.04 8.58
N GLU A 186 13.43 -4.83 9.02
CA GLU A 186 13.47 -4.43 10.42
C GLU A 186 12.16 -3.82 10.94
N THR A 187 11.07 -3.97 10.16
CA THR A 187 9.77 -3.42 10.57
C THR A 187 9.32 -3.97 11.90
N GLU A 188 8.83 -3.09 12.78
CA GLU A 188 8.11 -3.51 13.97
C GLU A 188 6.74 -4.07 13.59
N VAL A 189 6.21 -4.93 14.45
CA VAL A 189 4.83 -5.40 14.37
C VAL A 189 4.08 -4.89 15.59
N PHE A 190 2.93 -4.28 15.34
CA PHE A 190 2.03 -3.88 16.43
C PHE A 190 1.58 -5.12 17.20
N LYS A 191 1.85 -5.13 18.49
CA LYS A 191 1.43 -6.20 19.39
C LYS A 191 0.13 -5.79 20.08
N VAL A 192 -0.81 -6.72 20.08
CA VAL A 192 -2.04 -6.61 20.86
C VAL A 192 -1.75 -7.24 22.22
N ASP A 193 -1.87 -6.46 23.28
CA ASP A 193 -1.79 -6.95 24.65
C ASP A 193 -3.02 -7.77 25.02
#